data_2a14eed32c2d348a7b40d8d002bd0dc9
#
_entry.id   2a14eed32c2d348a7b40d8d002bd0dc9
#
_cell.length_a   1.000
_cell.length_b   1.000
_cell.length_c   1.000
_cell.angle_alpha   90.00
_cell.angle_beta   90.00
_cell.angle_gamma   90.00
#
_symmetry.space_group_name_H-M   'P 1'
#
loop_
_entity.id
_entity.type
_entity.pdbx_description
1 polymer ?
#
loop_
_entity_poly.entity_id
_entity_poly.type
_entity_poly.pdbx_seq_one_letter_code
_entity_poly.pdbx_strand_id
1 'polypeptide(L)'
;MSIKILHMLHWKLTDIIPQVQKVKEQGFTHIQISPVTGIKEGNEWWVVYQPTNFKIGNKYGTKEDLQELCRVAQENSISIIVDIVLRHVAGAEDGSLGPSKSVDPELIPLLAKQQIPCKDYNNRYDCTHYCSGMPMFDYESEQFKSVVKVFLDELVSCGVDMLRLDQAKHYTLPSEGGQFIKWLAENYNVYGECIFCRQDILDQYADLMPVLTEGRPRRIDRLIAKVCSHDDYLEFGWGQRLTDDMLLREWDILVNTDKFNSIYYCRPFETLWLSDRMKSINRR
;
A
#
# COMPACT_ATOMS: atom_id res chain seq x y z
N MET A 1 -14.82 8.25 10.42
CA MET A 1 -13.80 7.86 11.42
C MET A 1 -12.47 8.45 11.01
N SER A 2 -11.65 8.83 11.96
CA SER A 2 -10.26 9.24 11.67
C SER A 2 -9.42 7.99 11.43
N ILE A 3 -8.68 7.93 10.33
CA ILE A 3 -7.76 6.85 9.97
C ILE A 3 -6.34 7.37 10.16
N LYS A 4 -5.67 6.96 11.23
CA LYS A 4 -4.28 7.35 11.52
C LYS A 4 -3.39 6.14 11.36
N ILE A 5 -2.64 6.08 10.26
CA ILE A 5 -1.88 4.93 9.82
C ILE A 5 -0.41 5.09 10.20
N LEU A 6 0.13 4.11 10.92
CA LEU A 6 1.56 3.87 11.03
C LEU A 6 1.94 2.74 10.07
N HIS A 7 2.70 3.04 9.01
CA HIS A 7 3.22 2.03 8.12
C HIS A 7 4.57 1.51 8.63
N MET A 8 4.56 0.27 9.10
CA MET A 8 5.75 -0.44 9.60
C MET A 8 6.35 -1.28 8.47
N LEU A 9 6.87 -0.59 7.44
CA LEU A 9 7.47 -1.25 6.28
C LEU A 9 8.71 -2.04 6.68
N HIS A 10 8.85 -3.27 6.17
CA HIS A 10 9.96 -4.21 6.40
C HIS A 10 10.13 -4.70 7.85
N TRP A 11 9.16 -4.46 8.69
CA TRP A 11 9.15 -5.07 10.01
C TRP A 11 8.71 -6.53 9.90
N LYS A 12 9.34 -7.41 10.68
CA LYS A 12 8.81 -8.76 10.88
C LYS A 12 7.51 -8.70 11.68
N LEU A 13 6.53 -9.51 11.31
CA LEU A 13 5.24 -9.54 11.99
C LEU A 13 5.41 -9.85 13.49
N THR A 14 6.34 -10.76 13.83
CA THR A 14 6.70 -11.09 15.22
C THR A 14 7.28 -9.91 16.00
N ASP A 15 7.92 -8.95 15.33
CA ASP A 15 8.49 -7.76 15.97
C ASP A 15 7.44 -6.64 16.12
N ILE A 16 6.39 -6.66 15.28
CA ILE A 16 5.25 -5.72 15.37
C ILE A 16 4.34 -6.09 16.54
N ILE A 17 4.06 -7.38 16.74
CA ILE A 17 3.14 -7.87 17.79
C ILE A 17 3.37 -7.20 19.15
N PRO A 18 4.59 -7.18 19.73
CA PRO A 18 4.83 -6.54 21.02
C PRO A 18 4.74 -5.02 20.99
N GLN A 19 4.65 -4.39 19.82
CA GLN A 19 4.57 -2.93 19.68
C GLN A 19 3.14 -2.40 19.59
N VAL A 20 2.15 -3.26 19.37
CA VAL A 20 0.75 -2.85 19.09
C VAL A 20 0.19 -1.91 20.16
N GLN A 21 0.39 -2.22 21.44
CA GLN A 21 -0.05 -1.35 22.53
C GLN A 21 0.61 0.03 22.46
N LYS A 22 1.93 0.07 22.20
CA LYS A 22 2.66 1.33 22.08
C LYS A 22 2.21 2.16 20.88
N VAL A 23 1.87 1.51 19.76
CA VAL A 23 1.27 2.18 18.58
C VAL A 23 -0.04 2.87 18.96
N LYS A 24 -0.92 2.16 19.68
CA LYS A 24 -2.17 2.74 20.21
C LYS A 24 -1.91 3.92 21.14
N GLU A 25 -0.95 3.80 22.07
CA GLU A 25 -0.59 4.87 23.02
C GLU A 25 -0.06 6.12 22.30
N GLN A 26 0.48 5.97 21.11
CA GLN A 26 0.92 7.09 20.25
C GLN A 26 -0.22 7.73 19.46
N GLY A 27 -1.44 7.21 19.55
CA GLY A 27 -2.62 7.78 18.92
C GLY A 27 -2.90 7.29 17.51
N PHE A 28 -2.21 6.26 17.03
CA PHE A 28 -2.56 5.61 15.77
C PHE A 28 -3.79 4.71 15.96
N THR A 29 -4.52 4.53 14.87
CA THR A 29 -5.70 3.66 14.81
C THR A 29 -5.46 2.43 13.94
N HIS A 30 -4.46 2.50 13.07
CA HIS A 30 -4.13 1.45 12.10
C HIS A 30 -2.62 1.21 12.04
N ILE A 31 -2.24 -0.05 11.88
CA ILE A 31 -0.89 -0.47 11.48
C ILE A 31 -0.99 -0.99 10.05
N GLN A 32 -0.21 -0.40 9.15
CA GLN A 32 0.00 -0.97 7.82
C GLN A 32 1.29 -1.78 7.83
N ILE A 33 1.23 -2.96 7.22
CA ILE A 33 2.37 -3.86 7.06
C ILE A 33 2.75 -4.02 5.59
N SER A 34 3.99 -4.44 5.36
CA SER A 34 4.48 -4.81 4.03
C SER A 34 3.61 -5.89 3.37
N PRO A 35 3.67 -6.04 2.03
CA PRO A 35 3.06 -7.17 1.34
C PRO A 35 3.44 -8.50 1.98
N VAL A 36 2.45 -9.37 2.15
CA VAL A 36 2.62 -10.68 2.82
C VAL A 36 2.68 -11.86 1.84
N THR A 37 2.60 -11.61 0.55
CA THR A 37 2.77 -12.62 -0.51
C THR A 37 4.21 -13.10 -0.58
N GLY A 38 4.45 -14.24 -1.25
CA GLY A 38 5.81 -14.58 -1.66
C GLY A 38 6.42 -13.44 -2.49
N ILE A 39 7.69 -13.14 -2.25
CA ILE A 39 8.41 -12.04 -2.89
C ILE A 39 9.70 -12.53 -3.54
N LYS A 40 10.22 -11.74 -4.49
CA LYS A 40 11.53 -11.99 -5.10
C LYS A 40 12.63 -11.99 -4.02
N GLU A 41 13.62 -12.84 -4.17
CA GLU A 41 14.83 -12.78 -3.34
C GLU A 41 15.65 -11.53 -3.63
N GLY A 42 16.21 -10.92 -2.59
CA GLY A 42 17.05 -9.72 -2.68
C GLY A 42 17.07 -8.95 -1.37
N ASN A 43 18.00 -8.00 -1.28
CA ASN A 43 18.19 -7.12 -0.12
C ASN A 43 17.68 -5.70 -0.40
N GLU A 44 17.35 -5.39 -1.63
CA GLU A 44 16.83 -4.10 -2.03
C GLU A 44 15.45 -3.89 -1.39
N TRP A 45 15.19 -2.66 -0.98
CA TRP A 45 13.97 -2.33 -0.28
C TRP A 45 12.69 -2.63 -1.10
N TRP A 46 12.77 -2.46 -2.42
CA TRP A 46 11.64 -2.63 -3.33
C TRP A 46 11.29 -4.08 -3.68
N VAL A 47 12.10 -5.07 -3.28
CA VAL A 47 11.80 -6.50 -3.57
C VAL A 47 10.49 -6.95 -2.92
N VAL A 48 10.07 -6.30 -1.83
CA VAL A 48 8.78 -6.58 -1.18
C VAL A 48 7.58 -6.28 -2.09
N TYR A 49 7.77 -5.38 -3.05
CA TYR A 49 6.77 -5.04 -4.07
C TYR A 49 6.90 -5.87 -5.35
N GLN A 50 7.67 -6.96 -5.32
CA GLN A 50 7.81 -7.91 -6.42
C GLN A 50 7.23 -9.27 -6.04
N PRO A 51 5.90 -9.45 -6.13
CA PRO A 51 5.24 -10.69 -5.75
C PRO A 51 5.63 -11.83 -6.69
N THR A 52 5.85 -13.02 -6.12
CA THR A 52 6.12 -14.26 -6.85
C THR A 52 4.91 -15.21 -6.83
N ASN A 53 3.99 -15.02 -5.90
CA ASN A 53 2.73 -15.78 -5.78
C ASN A 53 1.72 -14.99 -4.95
N PHE A 54 0.50 -15.51 -4.82
CA PHE A 54 -0.56 -14.99 -3.95
C PHE A 54 -0.81 -15.91 -2.74
N LYS A 55 0.26 -16.41 -2.12
CA LYS A 55 0.23 -17.21 -0.89
C LYS A 55 0.75 -16.36 0.27
N ILE A 56 0.09 -16.41 1.42
CA ILE A 56 0.51 -15.66 2.60
C ILE A 56 1.75 -16.29 3.20
N GLY A 57 2.84 -15.53 3.29
CA GLY A 57 4.10 -15.91 3.92
C GLY A 57 5.32 -15.48 3.10
N ASN A 58 6.26 -14.82 3.78
CA ASN A 58 7.57 -14.43 3.24
C ASN A 58 8.58 -14.20 4.37
N LYS A 59 9.73 -13.60 4.08
CA LYS A 59 10.79 -13.36 5.08
C LYS A 59 10.37 -12.46 6.27
N TYR A 60 9.22 -11.80 6.19
CA TYR A 60 8.70 -10.93 7.26
C TYR A 60 7.71 -11.63 8.19
N GLY A 61 7.17 -12.78 7.82
CA GLY A 61 6.29 -13.57 8.68
C GLY A 61 5.49 -14.61 7.92
N THR A 62 4.92 -15.53 8.68
CA THR A 62 4.05 -16.62 8.20
C THR A 62 2.57 -16.18 8.25
N LYS A 63 1.68 -17.02 7.78
CA LYS A 63 0.23 -16.84 7.91
C LYS A 63 -0.20 -16.84 9.38
N GLU A 64 0.39 -17.71 10.18
CA GLU A 64 0.12 -17.80 11.62
C GLU A 64 0.57 -16.52 12.35
N ASP A 65 1.72 -15.96 11.98
CA ASP A 65 2.18 -14.67 12.51
C ASP A 65 1.22 -13.53 12.15
N LEU A 66 0.65 -13.53 10.94
CA LEU A 66 -0.36 -12.55 10.53
C LEU A 66 -1.64 -12.69 11.35
N GLN A 67 -2.12 -13.91 11.55
CA GLN A 67 -3.31 -14.18 12.36
C GLN A 67 -3.11 -13.73 13.82
N GLU A 68 -1.94 -14.01 14.40
CA GLU A 68 -1.61 -13.57 15.74
C GLU A 68 -1.50 -12.04 15.85
N LEU A 69 -0.87 -11.38 14.86
CA LEU A 69 -0.82 -9.93 14.80
C LEU A 69 -2.22 -9.32 14.75
N CYS A 70 -3.10 -9.84 13.88
CA CYS A 70 -4.49 -9.36 13.77
C CYS A 70 -5.25 -9.56 15.08
N ARG A 71 -5.10 -10.71 15.74
CA ARG A 71 -5.72 -10.99 17.03
C ARG A 71 -5.28 -9.97 18.10
N VAL A 72 -3.98 -9.78 18.26
CA VAL A 72 -3.43 -8.83 19.23
C VAL A 72 -3.82 -7.39 18.92
N ALA A 73 -3.82 -7.02 17.63
CA ALA A 73 -4.27 -5.69 17.19
C ALA A 73 -5.74 -5.45 17.55
N GLN A 74 -6.63 -6.41 17.29
CA GLN A 74 -8.05 -6.33 17.62
C GLN A 74 -8.28 -6.14 19.13
N GLU A 75 -7.57 -6.88 19.98
CA GLU A 75 -7.62 -6.74 21.44
C GLU A 75 -7.22 -5.34 21.91
N ASN A 76 -6.37 -4.66 21.13
CA ASN A 76 -5.93 -3.29 21.38
C ASN A 76 -6.74 -2.23 20.63
N SER A 77 -7.79 -2.60 19.90
CA SER A 77 -8.58 -1.69 19.05
C SER A 77 -7.71 -0.98 17.99
N ILE A 78 -6.76 -1.69 17.45
CA ILE A 78 -5.93 -1.32 16.29
C ILE A 78 -6.35 -2.18 15.10
N SER A 79 -6.54 -1.56 13.96
CA SER A 79 -6.84 -2.24 12.70
C SER A 79 -5.56 -2.56 11.93
N ILE A 80 -5.50 -3.72 11.28
CA ILE A 80 -4.37 -4.12 10.43
C ILE A 80 -4.69 -3.86 8.97
N ILE A 81 -3.76 -3.18 8.29
CA ILE A 81 -3.78 -2.93 6.85
C ILE A 81 -2.66 -3.75 6.20
N VAL A 82 -3.00 -4.52 5.19
CA VAL A 82 -2.01 -5.22 4.36
C VAL A 82 -1.81 -4.47 3.05
N ASP A 83 -0.56 -4.25 2.69
CA ASP A 83 -0.17 -3.72 1.39
C ASP A 83 -0.33 -4.81 0.32
N ILE A 84 -1.07 -4.55 -0.76
CA ILE A 84 -1.35 -5.53 -1.81
C ILE A 84 -0.83 -5.05 -3.17
N VAL A 85 -0.05 -5.90 -3.82
CA VAL A 85 0.52 -5.66 -5.15
C VAL A 85 -0.21 -6.54 -6.16
N LEU A 86 -1.16 -5.98 -6.89
CA LEU A 86 -2.02 -6.70 -7.82
C LEU A 86 -1.82 -6.29 -9.29
N ARG A 87 -0.87 -5.37 -9.55
CA ARG A 87 -0.62 -4.85 -10.89
C ARG A 87 0.34 -5.72 -11.69
N HIS A 88 1.34 -6.28 -11.03
CA HIS A 88 2.48 -6.94 -11.67
C HIS A 88 3.02 -8.10 -10.82
N VAL A 89 3.89 -8.90 -11.41
CA VAL A 89 4.73 -9.90 -10.73
C VAL A 89 6.18 -9.47 -10.72
N ALA A 90 7.00 -10.20 -9.97
CA ALA A 90 8.45 -10.04 -9.95
C ALA A 90 9.04 -10.10 -11.37
N GLY A 91 9.84 -9.10 -11.72
CA GLY A 91 10.51 -8.99 -13.01
C GLY A 91 11.72 -9.90 -13.14
N ALA A 92 12.06 -10.25 -14.39
CA ALA A 92 13.18 -11.10 -14.73
C ALA A 92 14.53 -10.55 -14.21
N GLU A 93 15.48 -11.43 -13.98
CA GLU A 93 16.80 -11.11 -13.43
C GLU A 93 17.69 -10.34 -14.42
N ASP A 94 17.41 -10.47 -15.71
CA ASP A 94 18.12 -9.77 -16.80
C ASP A 94 17.57 -8.38 -17.12
N GLY A 95 16.55 -7.92 -16.36
CA GLY A 95 15.90 -6.64 -16.55
C GLY A 95 14.93 -6.59 -17.73
N SER A 96 14.65 -7.70 -18.39
CA SER A 96 13.59 -7.78 -19.39
C SER A 96 12.19 -7.69 -18.74
N LEU A 97 11.16 -7.41 -19.54
CA LEU A 97 9.77 -7.40 -19.08
C LEU A 97 9.15 -8.82 -18.96
N GLY A 98 10.00 -9.85 -18.82
CA GLY A 98 9.57 -11.20 -18.48
C GLY A 98 9.40 -11.38 -16.98
N PRO A 99 8.67 -12.41 -16.53
CA PRO A 99 8.59 -12.76 -15.12
C PRO A 99 9.91 -13.36 -14.62
N SER A 100 10.24 -13.09 -13.34
CA SER A 100 11.33 -13.79 -12.65
C SER A 100 11.11 -15.30 -12.65
N LYS A 101 12.20 -16.06 -12.61
CA LYS A 101 12.17 -17.53 -12.49
C LYS A 101 11.53 -17.99 -11.17
N SER A 102 11.47 -17.12 -10.17
CA SER A 102 10.83 -17.40 -8.88
C SER A 102 9.30 -17.21 -8.89
N VAL A 103 8.73 -16.67 -9.96
CA VAL A 103 7.28 -16.50 -10.09
C VAL A 103 6.61 -17.87 -10.24
N ASP A 104 5.59 -18.12 -9.43
CA ASP A 104 4.81 -19.36 -9.45
C ASP A 104 4.21 -19.57 -10.86
N PRO A 105 4.40 -20.74 -11.47
CA PRO A 105 3.86 -21.03 -12.80
C PRO A 105 2.34 -20.78 -12.94
N GLU A 106 1.58 -20.88 -11.85
CA GLU A 106 0.15 -20.60 -11.83
C GLU A 106 -0.19 -19.14 -12.18
N LEU A 107 0.72 -18.19 -11.95
CA LEU A 107 0.51 -16.79 -12.26
C LEU A 107 0.84 -16.43 -13.72
N ILE A 108 1.64 -17.23 -14.41
CA ILE A 108 2.07 -16.94 -15.78
C ILE A 108 0.89 -16.78 -16.76
N PRO A 109 -0.14 -17.65 -16.74
CA PRO A 109 -1.32 -17.50 -17.59
C PRO A 109 -2.16 -16.24 -17.32
N LEU A 110 -1.95 -15.57 -16.18
CA LEU A 110 -2.68 -14.37 -15.76
C LEU A 110 -2.03 -13.09 -16.27
N LEU A 111 -0.83 -13.18 -16.83
CA LEU A 111 -0.11 -12.02 -17.36
C LEU A 111 -0.76 -11.50 -18.64
N ALA A 112 -0.71 -10.20 -18.85
CA ALA A 112 -1.13 -9.59 -20.11
C ALA A 112 -0.33 -10.16 -21.29
N LYS A 113 -0.99 -10.41 -22.40
CA LYS A 113 -0.37 -11.05 -23.58
C LYS A 113 0.79 -10.25 -24.16
N GLN A 114 0.73 -8.93 -24.02
CA GLN A 114 1.78 -8.02 -24.47
C GLN A 114 2.33 -7.26 -23.28
N GLN A 115 3.64 -7.37 -23.07
CA GLN A 115 4.38 -6.67 -22.04
C GLN A 115 5.12 -5.49 -22.70
N ILE A 116 4.47 -4.33 -22.73
CA ILE A 116 4.99 -3.11 -23.36
C ILE A 116 5.45 -2.15 -22.24
N PRO A 117 6.68 -1.60 -22.28
CA PRO A 117 7.13 -0.68 -21.25
C PRO A 117 6.36 0.64 -21.31
N CYS A 118 5.96 1.17 -20.16
CA CYS A 118 5.43 2.52 -20.05
C CYS A 118 6.51 3.53 -20.49
N LYS A 119 6.19 4.38 -21.45
CA LYS A 119 7.11 5.37 -21.99
C LYS A 119 6.93 6.76 -21.38
N ASP A 120 5.71 7.08 -20.99
CA ASP A 120 5.36 8.37 -20.40
C ASP A 120 4.39 8.19 -19.23
N TYR A 121 4.91 8.34 -18.02
CA TYR A 121 4.12 8.26 -16.80
C TYR A 121 3.13 9.42 -16.61
N ASN A 122 3.21 10.47 -17.44
CA ASN A 122 2.20 11.54 -17.49
C ASN A 122 1.07 11.21 -18.46
N ASN A 123 1.27 10.24 -19.35
CA ASN A 123 0.23 9.76 -20.24
C ASN A 123 -0.64 8.73 -19.54
N ARG A 124 -1.90 9.04 -19.37
CA ARG A 124 -2.86 8.18 -18.66
C ARG A 124 -3.00 6.79 -19.29
N TYR A 125 -3.05 6.72 -20.61
CA TYR A 125 -3.14 5.45 -21.35
C TYR A 125 -1.90 4.58 -21.09
N ASP A 126 -0.70 5.17 -21.21
CA ASP A 126 0.55 4.46 -20.95
C ASP A 126 0.60 3.91 -19.52
N CYS A 127 0.23 4.73 -18.53
CA CYS A 127 0.20 4.33 -17.13
C CYS A 127 -0.72 3.13 -16.85
N THR A 128 -1.84 3.02 -17.56
CA THR A 128 -2.85 1.99 -17.28
C THR A 128 -2.70 0.73 -18.12
N HIS A 129 -2.12 0.86 -19.32
CA HIS A 129 -2.05 -0.25 -20.29
C HIS A 129 -0.64 -0.82 -20.46
N TYR A 130 0.40 -0.14 -19.99
CA TYR A 130 1.78 -0.56 -20.14
C TYR A 130 2.46 -0.89 -18.80
N CYS A 131 3.54 -1.61 -18.88
CA CYS A 131 4.29 -2.11 -17.73
C CYS A 131 5.10 -1.01 -17.07
N SER A 132 4.99 -0.89 -15.76
CA SER A 132 5.83 0.00 -14.93
C SER A 132 7.13 -0.70 -14.51
N GLY A 133 7.91 -1.21 -15.47
CA GLY A 133 9.18 -1.87 -15.24
C GLY A 133 9.11 -3.36 -14.88
N MET A 134 7.92 -3.91 -14.66
CA MET A 134 7.69 -5.31 -14.31
C MET A 134 6.54 -5.89 -15.12
N PRO A 135 6.51 -7.22 -15.36
CA PRO A 135 5.46 -7.83 -16.16
C PRO A 135 4.09 -7.70 -15.49
N MET A 136 3.16 -7.19 -16.25
CA MET A 136 1.84 -6.77 -15.82
C MET A 136 0.82 -7.90 -15.94
N PHE A 137 -0.10 -8.01 -14.99
CA PHE A 137 -1.28 -8.87 -15.09
C PHE A 137 -2.32 -8.33 -16.08
N ASP A 138 -3.09 -9.23 -16.66
CA ASP A 138 -4.38 -8.91 -17.30
C ASP A 138 -5.45 -8.77 -16.20
N TYR A 139 -5.32 -7.69 -15.42
CA TYR A 139 -6.12 -7.48 -14.20
C TYR A 139 -7.63 -7.28 -14.46
N GLU A 140 -8.03 -6.97 -15.68
CA GLU A 140 -9.46 -6.90 -16.04
C GLU A 140 -10.07 -8.27 -16.34
N SER A 141 -9.24 -9.33 -16.52
CA SER A 141 -9.75 -10.66 -16.82
C SER A 141 -10.46 -11.30 -15.62
N GLU A 142 -11.54 -12.05 -15.89
CA GLU A 142 -12.27 -12.79 -14.85
C GLU A 142 -11.40 -13.89 -14.21
N GLN A 143 -10.45 -14.44 -14.96
CA GLN A 143 -9.52 -15.43 -14.44
C GLN A 143 -8.63 -14.82 -13.36
N PHE A 144 -8.06 -13.64 -13.62
CA PHE A 144 -7.26 -12.92 -12.62
C PHE A 144 -8.08 -12.55 -11.40
N LYS A 145 -9.27 -11.96 -11.59
CA LYS A 145 -10.17 -11.60 -10.47
C LYS A 145 -10.51 -12.81 -9.60
N SER A 146 -10.74 -13.97 -10.20
CA SER A 146 -11.05 -15.21 -9.45
C SER A 146 -9.87 -15.66 -8.56
N VAL A 147 -8.66 -15.60 -9.08
CA VAL A 147 -7.44 -15.95 -8.32
C VAL A 147 -7.19 -14.95 -7.19
N VAL A 148 -7.25 -13.66 -7.51
CA VAL A 148 -7.05 -12.59 -6.52
C VAL A 148 -8.12 -12.64 -5.43
N LYS A 149 -9.38 -12.95 -5.78
CA LYS A 149 -10.45 -13.07 -4.79
C LYS A 149 -10.13 -14.10 -3.72
N VAL A 150 -9.59 -15.26 -4.07
CA VAL A 150 -9.20 -16.29 -3.11
C VAL A 150 -8.15 -15.77 -2.14
N PHE A 151 -7.14 -15.08 -2.64
CA PHE A 151 -6.09 -14.46 -1.81
C PHE A 151 -6.65 -13.37 -0.89
N LEU A 152 -7.49 -12.48 -1.40
CA LEU A 152 -8.05 -11.39 -0.60
C LEU A 152 -9.02 -11.92 0.47
N ASP A 153 -9.85 -12.91 0.14
CA ASP A 153 -10.72 -13.59 1.11
C ASP A 153 -9.89 -14.28 2.21
N GLU A 154 -8.74 -14.84 1.86
CA GLU A 154 -7.82 -15.43 2.84
C GLU A 154 -7.24 -14.36 3.78
N LEU A 155 -6.84 -13.18 3.28
CA LEU A 155 -6.39 -12.07 4.12
C LEU A 155 -7.48 -11.63 5.11
N VAL A 156 -8.71 -11.46 4.63
CA VAL A 156 -9.86 -11.11 5.48
C VAL A 156 -10.09 -12.20 6.53
N SER A 157 -9.98 -13.48 6.16
CA SER A 157 -10.14 -14.60 7.10
C SER A 157 -9.05 -14.65 8.19
N CYS A 158 -7.87 -14.08 7.92
CA CYS A 158 -6.80 -13.92 8.91
C CYS A 158 -7.06 -12.76 9.89
N GLY A 159 -8.10 -11.94 9.67
CA GLY A 159 -8.43 -10.80 10.52
C GLY A 159 -7.89 -9.45 10.00
N VAL A 160 -7.47 -9.38 8.73
CA VAL A 160 -7.07 -8.11 8.10
C VAL A 160 -8.29 -7.22 7.91
N ASP A 161 -8.21 -5.98 8.41
CA ASP A 161 -9.35 -5.04 8.41
C ASP A 161 -9.43 -4.21 7.12
N MET A 162 -8.29 -3.88 6.54
CA MET A 162 -8.21 -3.01 5.36
C MET A 162 -7.04 -3.41 4.47
N LEU A 163 -7.14 -3.07 3.20
CA LEU A 163 -6.11 -3.29 2.20
C LEU A 163 -5.57 -1.96 1.67
N ARG A 164 -4.29 -1.87 1.38
CA ARG A 164 -3.72 -0.75 0.60
C ARG A 164 -3.36 -1.26 -0.78
N LEU A 165 -3.98 -0.72 -1.81
CA LEU A 165 -3.66 -1.05 -3.20
C LEU A 165 -2.45 -0.26 -3.66
N ASP A 166 -1.36 -0.97 -3.91
CA ASP A 166 -0.14 -0.42 -4.51
C ASP A 166 -0.42 0.13 -5.90
N GLN A 167 0.17 1.29 -6.22
CA GLN A 167 0.06 1.91 -7.54
C GLN A 167 -1.39 2.04 -8.06
N ALA A 168 -2.36 2.37 -7.20
CA ALA A 168 -3.77 2.41 -7.59
C ALA A 168 -4.02 3.27 -8.84
N LYS A 169 -3.27 4.37 -9.03
CA LYS A 169 -3.38 5.23 -10.21
C LYS A 169 -3.07 4.53 -11.56
N HIS A 170 -2.50 3.34 -11.52
CA HIS A 170 -2.15 2.56 -12.71
C HIS A 170 -3.25 1.59 -13.18
N TYR A 171 -4.40 1.59 -12.52
CA TYR A 171 -5.56 0.80 -12.96
C TYR A 171 -6.53 1.65 -13.75
N THR A 172 -7.23 1.05 -14.72
CA THR A 172 -8.27 1.72 -15.49
C THR A 172 -9.49 2.03 -14.63
N LEU A 173 -10.06 3.21 -14.80
CA LEU A 173 -11.25 3.66 -14.11
C LEU A 173 -12.52 3.21 -14.86
N PRO A 174 -13.71 3.15 -14.22
CA PRO A 174 -14.96 2.86 -14.90
C PRO A 174 -15.26 3.78 -16.08
N SER A 175 -14.89 5.06 -16.00
CA SER A 175 -15.00 6.03 -17.09
C SER A 175 -14.11 5.73 -18.30
N GLU A 176 -13.10 4.88 -18.11
CA GLU A 176 -12.15 4.41 -19.12
C GLU A 176 -12.49 2.97 -19.57
N GLY A 177 -13.58 2.40 -19.07
CA GLY A 177 -14.03 1.03 -19.37
C GLY A 177 -13.52 -0.04 -18.40
N GLY A 178 -12.69 0.32 -17.42
CA GLY A 178 -12.18 -0.61 -16.41
C GLY A 178 -13.24 -1.00 -15.38
N GLN A 179 -13.17 -2.22 -14.88
CA GLN A 179 -14.10 -2.73 -13.86
C GLN A 179 -13.39 -3.25 -12.62
N PHE A 180 -12.10 -3.58 -12.72
CA PHE A 180 -11.34 -4.19 -11.62
C PHE A 180 -11.30 -3.32 -10.37
N ILE A 181 -10.94 -2.03 -10.51
CA ILE A 181 -10.81 -1.12 -9.37
C ILE A 181 -12.16 -0.89 -8.67
N LYS A 182 -13.25 -0.81 -9.45
CA LYS A 182 -14.61 -0.71 -8.91
C LYS A 182 -14.99 -1.99 -8.17
N TRP A 183 -14.78 -3.15 -8.77
CA TRP A 183 -15.03 -4.44 -8.14
C TRP A 183 -14.26 -4.58 -6.82
N LEU A 184 -12.98 -4.19 -6.80
CA LEU A 184 -12.17 -4.26 -5.59
C LEU A 184 -12.75 -3.37 -4.48
N ALA A 185 -13.11 -2.12 -4.80
CA ALA A 185 -13.68 -1.17 -3.85
C ALA A 185 -15.08 -1.55 -3.33
N GLU A 186 -15.87 -2.26 -4.14
CA GLU A 186 -17.21 -2.72 -3.76
C GLU A 186 -17.18 -3.97 -2.87
N ASN A 187 -16.13 -4.79 -2.96
CA ASN A 187 -16.07 -6.08 -2.26
C ASN A 187 -15.15 -6.07 -1.03
N TYR A 188 -14.20 -5.13 -0.95
CA TYR A 188 -13.20 -5.08 0.11
C TYR A 188 -13.06 -3.68 0.69
N ASN A 189 -12.71 -3.62 1.98
CA ASN A 189 -12.29 -2.36 2.60
C ASN A 189 -10.87 -2.04 2.11
N VAL A 190 -10.75 -1.14 1.15
CA VAL A 190 -9.50 -0.83 0.46
C VAL A 190 -9.31 0.66 0.30
N TYR A 191 -8.07 1.11 0.37
CA TYR A 191 -7.68 2.42 -0.10
C TYR A 191 -6.58 2.31 -1.18
N GLY A 192 -6.54 3.30 -2.06
CA GLY A 192 -5.60 3.33 -3.17
C GLY A 192 -4.46 4.32 -2.96
N GLU A 193 -3.24 3.94 -3.36
CA GLU A 193 -2.14 4.87 -3.49
C GLU A 193 -2.23 5.62 -4.82
N CYS A 194 -2.43 6.95 -4.73
CA CYS A 194 -2.58 7.83 -5.88
C CYS A 194 -1.60 9.02 -5.80
N ILE A 195 -0.30 8.70 -5.65
CA ILE A 195 0.79 9.69 -5.56
C ILE A 195 1.10 10.24 -6.97
N PHE A 196 1.36 11.54 -7.07
CA PHE A 196 1.58 12.25 -8.35
C PHE A 196 0.45 12.00 -9.38
N CYS A 197 -0.79 12.08 -8.91
CA CYS A 197 -1.97 11.84 -9.75
C CYS A 197 -2.58 13.17 -10.22
N ARG A 198 -2.96 13.25 -11.51
CA ARG A 198 -3.71 14.40 -12.02
C ARG A 198 -5.02 14.56 -11.26
N GLN A 199 -5.44 15.81 -11.03
CA GLN A 199 -6.61 16.13 -10.20
C GLN A 199 -7.90 15.47 -10.68
N ASP A 200 -8.16 15.48 -11.98
CA ASP A 200 -9.36 14.90 -12.59
C ASP A 200 -9.43 13.36 -12.45
N ILE A 201 -8.29 12.70 -12.42
CA ILE A 201 -8.14 11.28 -12.20
C ILE A 201 -8.22 10.95 -10.70
N LEU A 202 -7.55 11.75 -9.87
CA LEU A 202 -7.60 11.61 -8.43
C LEU A 202 -9.03 11.69 -7.87
N ASP A 203 -9.82 12.64 -8.38
CA ASP A 203 -11.22 12.82 -7.99
C ASP A 203 -12.05 11.56 -8.28
N GLN A 204 -11.82 10.90 -9.41
CA GLN A 204 -12.53 9.67 -9.77
C GLN A 204 -12.14 8.48 -8.88
N TYR A 205 -10.85 8.35 -8.51
CA TYR A 205 -10.44 7.35 -7.52
C TYR A 205 -11.09 7.62 -6.16
N ALA A 206 -11.11 8.89 -5.72
CA ALA A 206 -11.71 9.27 -4.46
C ALA A 206 -13.24 9.06 -4.44
N ASP A 207 -13.91 9.06 -5.59
CA ASP A 207 -15.32 8.69 -5.69
C ASP A 207 -15.53 7.17 -5.43
N LEU A 208 -14.53 6.33 -5.70
CA LEU A 208 -14.59 4.88 -5.51
C LEU A 208 -14.13 4.44 -4.11
N MET A 209 -12.99 4.94 -3.63
CA MET A 209 -12.36 4.52 -2.37
C MET A 209 -11.57 5.66 -1.71
N PRO A 210 -11.17 5.54 -0.43
CA PRO A 210 -10.17 6.44 0.14
C PRO A 210 -8.87 6.40 -0.65
N VAL A 211 -8.16 7.54 -0.72
CA VAL A 211 -6.93 7.69 -1.49
C VAL A 211 -5.80 8.28 -0.64
N LEU A 212 -4.65 7.62 -0.66
CA LEU A 212 -3.40 8.16 -0.14
C LEU A 212 -2.75 9.02 -1.23
N THR A 213 -2.57 10.29 -0.96
CA THR A 213 -2.02 11.23 -1.93
C THR A 213 -1.49 12.49 -1.24
N GLU A 214 -0.61 13.23 -1.92
CA GLU A 214 -0.25 14.61 -1.61
C GLU A 214 -1.24 15.62 -2.19
N GLY A 215 -2.11 15.17 -3.11
CA GLY A 215 -3.15 15.98 -3.73
C GLY A 215 -4.36 16.22 -2.83
N ARG A 216 -5.31 17.02 -3.30
CA ARG A 216 -6.56 17.31 -2.60
C ARG A 216 -7.76 16.91 -3.47
N PRO A 217 -8.28 15.68 -3.32
CA PRO A 217 -9.45 15.25 -4.06
C PRO A 217 -10.68 16.09 -3.69
N ARG A 218 -11.63 16.20 -4.63
CA ARG A 218 -12.94 16.82 -4.38
C ARG A 218 -13.63 16.20 -3.16
N ARG A 219 -13.53 14.86 -3.00
CA ARG A 219 -13.98 14.10 -1.84
C ARG A 219 -12.93 14.16 -0.72
N ILE A 220 -12.82 15.30 -0.06
CA ILE A 220 -11.88 15.50 1.08
C ILE A 220 -12.10 14.48 2.22
N ASP A 221 -13.31 14.01 2.38
CA ASP A 221 -13.66 12.95 3.34
C ASP A 221 -13.02 11.59 3.03
N ARG A 222 -12.53 11.41 1.81
CA ARG A 222 -11.81 10.22 1.32
C ARG A 222 -10.29 10.39 1.27
N LEU A 223 -9.77 11.56 1.63
CA LEU A 223 -8.34 11.81 1.64
C LEU A 223 -7.68 11.14 2.85
N ILE A 224 -6.61 10.37 2.59
CA ILE A 224 -5.61 9.99 3.56
C ILE A 224 -4.38 10.84 3.27
N ALA A 225 -4.14 11.85 4.10
CA ALA A 225 -3.08 12.82 3.86
C ALA A 225 -1.71 12.23 4.22
N LYS A 226 -0.75 12.33 3.29
CA LYS A 226 0.59 11.80 3.46
C LYS A 226 1.46 12.76 4.29
N VAL A 227 1.91 12.34 5.46
CA VAL A 227 2.96 13.02 6.23
C VAL A 227 4.33 12.69 5.64
N CYS A 228 4.64 11.40 5.54
CA CYS A 228 5.78 10.90 4.77
C CYS A 228 5.54 9.44 4.34
N SER A 229 6.08 9.06 3.20
CA SER A 229 6.03 7.70 2.67
C SER A 229 7.38 7.00 2.80
N HIS A 230 7.42 5.72 2.41
CA HIS A 230 8.68 4.99 2.28
C HIS A 230 9.56 5.59 1.17
N ASP A 231 8.98 6.12 0.09
CA ASP A 231 9.73 6.80 -0.97
C ASP A 231 10.45 8.03 -0.44
N ASP A 232 9.80 8.83 0.42
CA ASP A 232 10.43 9.99 1.03
C ASP A 232 11.68 9.59 1.84
N TYR A 233 11.63 8.46 2.58
CA TYR A 233 12.79 7.95 3.31
C TYR A 233 13.90 7.47 2.38
N LEU A 234 13.55 6.81 1.31
CA LEU A 234 14.49 6.17 0.41
C LEU A 234 15.13 7.17 -0.54
N GLU A 235 14.34 8.14 -1.00
CA GLU A 235 14.80 9.16 -1.93
C GLU A 235 15.61 10.26 -1.23
N PHE A 236 15.14 10.70 -0.05
CA PHE A 236 15.73 11.87 0.61
C PHE A 236 16.69 11.54 1.74
N GLY A 237 16.66 10.32 2.26
CA GLY A 237 17.47 9.87 3.38
C GLY A 237 17.12 10.57 4.69
N TRP A 238 17.10 9.81 5.77
CA TRP A 238 16.84 10.37 7.09
C TRP A 238 18.04 11.23 7.56
N GLY A 239 17.70 12.39 8.14
CA GLY A 239 18.71 13.30 8.70
C GLY A 239 19.37 14.27 7.71
N GLN A 240 19.18 14.09 6.41
CA GLN A 240 19.67 15.01 5.38
C GLN A 240 18.57 15.90 4.81
N ARG A 241 17.54 15.30 4.26
CA ARG A 241 16.39 16.00 3.64
C ARG A 241 15.09 15.74 4.38
N LEU A 242 15.01 14.66 5.15
CA LEU A 242 13.87 14.33 5.98
C LEU A 242 14.29 14.42 7.46
N THR A 243 13.79 15.43 8.16
CA THR A 243 14.13 15.70 9.58
C THR A 243 12.87 15.65 10.44
N ASP A 244 13.02 15.46 11.75
CA ASP A 244 11.90 15.51 12.70
C ASP A 244 11.15 16.84 12.64
N ASP A 245 11.84 17.96 12.44
CA ASP A 245 11.23 19.28 12.34
C ASP A 245 10.36 19.41 11.08
N MET A 246 10.80 18.86 9.95
CA MET A 246 10.02 18.85 8.71
C MET A 246 8.75 18.00 8.88
N LEU A 247 8.88 16.81 9.44
CA LEU A 247 7.74 15.93 9.70
C LEU A 247 6.76 16.55 10.69
N LEU A 248 7.27 17.16 11.75
CA LEU A 248 6.45 17.83 12.74
C LEU A 248 5.67 18.99 12.14
N ARG A 249 6.30 19.78 11.27
CA ARG A 249 5.66 20.87 10.56
C ARG A 249 4.56 20.37 9.64
N GLU A 250 4.85 19.35 8.84
CA GLU A 250 3.85 18.76 7.94
C GLU A 250 2.66 18.19 8.71
N TRP A 251 2.95 17.45 9.78
CA TRP A 251 1.91 16.89 10.65
C TRP A 251 1.02 17.98 11.26
N ASP A 252 1.64 19.06 11.75
CA ASP A 252 0.92 20.19 12.35
C ASP A 252 0.02 20.89 11.32
N ILE A 253 0.49 21.06 10.08
CA ILE A 253 -0.29 21.61 8.98
C ILE A 253 -1.49 20.72 8.68
N LEU A 254 -1.27 19.44 8.46
CA LEU A 254 -2.32 18.50 8.08
C LEU A 254 -3.41 18.37 9.14
N VAL A 255 -3.03 18.29 10.41
CA VAL A 255 -3.97 18.04 11.51
C VAL A 255 -4.60 19.33 12.04
N ASN A 256 -3.83 20.38 12.25
CA ASN A 256 -4.30 21.59 12.92
C ASN A 256 -4.76 22.70 11.96
N THR A 257 -4.08 22.87 10.82
CA THR A 257 -4.41 23.90 9.84
C THR A 257 -5.45 23.39 8.85
N ASP A 258 -5.17 22.29 8.21
CA ASP A 258 -6.04 21.70 7.20
C ASP A 258 -7.16 20.84 7.80
N LYS A 259 -7.02 20.46 9.08
CA LYS A 259 -7.99 19.67 9.87
C LYS A 259 -8.34 18.33 9.23
N PHE A 260 -7.37 17.70 8.59
CA PHE A 260 -7.55 16.35 8.05
C PHE A 260 -7.67 15.34 9.18
N ASN A 261 -8.66 14.47 9.06
CA ASN A 261 -8.92 13.42 10.04
C ASN A 261 -8.15 12.13 9.77
N SER A 262 -7.66 11.96 8.54
CA SER A 262 -6.96 10.75 8.13
C SER A 262 -5.56 11.10 7.65
N ILE A 263 -4.56 10.49 8.27
CA ILE A 263 -3.14 10.71 8.01
C ILE A 263 -2.39 9.40 7.86
N TYR A 264 -1.34 9.42 7.05
CA TYR A 264 -0.44 8.31 6.82
C TYR A 264 1.00 8.73 7.14
N TYR A 265 1.68 7.90 7.92
CA TYR A 265 3.05 8.08 8.34
C TYR A 265 3.82 6.77 8.22
N CYS A 266 4.85 6.73 7.38
CA CYS A 266 5.70 5.57 7.22
C CYS A 266 6.96 5.66 8.06
N ARG A 267 7.32 4.56 8.72
CA ARG A 267 8.62 4.34 9.38
C ARG A 267 9.19 3.00 8.88
N PRO A 268 10.00 3.03 7.83
CA PRO A 268 10.71 1.84 7.39
C PRO A 268 11.80 1.47 8.40
N PHE A 269 12.01 0.18 8.59
CA PHE A 269 13.14 -0.47 9.26
C PHE A 269 13.24 -0.32 10.75
N GLU A 270 12.78 0.73 11.41
CA GLU A 270 13.00 0.89 12.85
C GLU A 270 12.53 2.21 13.44
N THR A 271 12.14 2.14 14.66
CA THR A 271 12.56 2.77 15.92
C THR A 271 12.40 4.26 16.11
N LEU A 272 12.12 5.10 15.13
CA LEU A 272 11.81 6.49 15.44
C LEU A 272 10.33 6.63 15.74
N TRP A 273 10.01 6.42 17.01
CA TRP A 273 8.68 6.72 17.53
C TRP A 273 8.42 8.22 17.52
N LEU A 274 7.16 8.59 17.44
CA LEU A 274 6.75 9.99 17.48
C LEU A 274 7.34 10.68 18.70
N SER A 275 7.87 11.89 18.51
CA SER A 275 8.18 12.80 19.62
C SER A 275 6.92 13.08 20.46
N ASP A 276 7.07 13.55 21.71
CA ASP A 276 5.91 13.85 22.56
C ASP A 276 5.01 14.92 21.97
N ARG A 277 5.56 15.86 21.22
CA ARG A 277 4.80 16.87 20.49
C ARG A 277 3.99 16.26 19.34
N MET A 278 4.57 15.38 18.56
CA MET A 278 3.87 14.67 17.49
C MET A 278 2.77 13.76 18.04
N LYS A 279 3.02 13.05 19.15
CA LYS A 279 1.99 12.26 19.86
C LYS A 279 0.83 13.13 20.31
N SER A 280 1.11 14.32 20.85
CA SER A 280 0.07 15.26 21.30
C SER A 280 -0.81 15.71 20.12
N ILE A 281 -0.22 16.02 18.98
CA ILE A 281 -0.96 16.38 17.76
C ILE A 281 -1.78 15.19 17.25
N ASN A 282 -1.19 14.01 17.21
CA ASN A 282 -1.84 12.81 16.69
C ASN A 282 -3.06 12.36 17.51
N ARG A 283 -3.09 12.68 18.81
CA ARG A 283 -4.20 12.34 19.73
C ARG A 283 -5.39 13.30 19.67
N ARG A 284 -5.29 14.41 18.96
CA ARG A 284 -6.38 15.36 18.75
C ARG A 284 -7.30 14.87 17.64
#